data_9fd3b85f36683e0cc4d5ea97073e8411
#
_entry.id   9fd3b85f36683e0cc4d5ea97073e8411
#
_cell.length_a   1.000
_cell.length_b   1.000
_cell.length_c   1.000
_cell.angle_alpha   90.00
_cell.angle_beta   90.00
_cell.angle_gamma   90.00
#
_symmetry.space_group_name_H-M   'P 1'
#
loop_
_entity.id
_entity.type
_entity.pdbx_description
1 polymer ?
#
loop_
_entity_poly.entity_id
_entity_poly.type
_entity_poly.pdbx_seq_one_letter_code
_entity_poly.pdbx_strand_id
1 'polypeptide(L)'
;ISDGGAGVSATPIYNRFIEAIKTTHPGAICLIIPAKWYSGGKGLDKFREEMLGDRHISTLVDYSNSLDVFPNVDVAGGVCYFVWKEAYNGKCKYTNYRNGKATTAYRDLNEFQTFIRYPVASEIVKKVKEDGELTLDKVVSSRKPFGLATTAKPMKTGDITLRYNGGRGPYKSTEIRVGTEMIDQWKIIISRLTAEHAGQPAKDGKYRVLSTMELLKPGEICSETYLVAGAFDSKE
;
A
#
# COMPACT_ATOMS: atom_id res chain seq x y z
N ILE A 1 19.09 -7.32 -8.19
CA ILE A 1 18.24 -6.21 -8.64
C ILE A 1 18.43 -6.11 -10.15
N SER A 2 17.40 -6.35 -10.91
CA SER A 2 17.40 -6.09 -12.35
C SER A 2 17.33 -4.57 -12.55
N ASP A 3 18.31 -3.98 -13.21
CA ASP A 3 18.28 -2.58 -13.60
C ASP A 3 17.15 -2.39 -14.63
N GLY A 4 16.20 -1.52 -14.29
CA GLY A 4 15.04 -1.24 -15.16
C GLY A 4 15.37 -0.31 -16.33
N GLY A 5 16.63 0.11 -16.51
CA GLY A 5 17.03 1.13 -17.48
C GLY A 5 16.59 2.53 -17.09
N ALA A 6 16.92 3.53 -17.89
CA ALA A 6 16.60 4.94 -17.62
C ALA A 6 15.10 5.18 -17.44
N GLY A 7 14.69 5.61 -16.26
CA GLY A 7 13.30 5.94 -15.92
C GLY A 7 12.41 4.76 -15.48
N VAL A 8 12.89 3.53 -15.50
CA VAL A 8 12.17 2.35 -15.02
C VAL A 8 12.66 1.95 -13.63
N SER A 9 11.75 1.79 -12.68
CA SER A 9 12.09 1.36 -11.34
C SER A 9 12.61 -0.09 -11.33
N ALA A 10 13.76 -0.32 -10.71
CA ALA A 10 14.37 -1.64 -10.59
C ALA A 10 13.40 -2.69 -10.02
N THR A 11 13.34 -3.87 -10.62
CA THR A 11 12.51 -4.99 -10.20
C THR A 11 13.32 -5.91 -9.28
N PRO A 12 12.79 -6.30 -8.11
CA PRO A 12 13.48 -7.24 -7.24
C PRO A 12 13.54 -8.63 -7.89
N ILE A 13 14.59 -9.39 -7.58
CA ILE A 13 14.81 -10.74 -8.11
C ILE A 13 14.87 -11.82 -7.03
N TYR A 14 14.75 -11.46 -5.74
CA TYR A 14 14.84 -12.43 -4.65
C TYR A 14 13.72 -13.48 -4.68
N ASN A 15 12.55 -13.15 -5.22
CA ASN A 15 11.47 -14.10 -5.46
C ASN A 15 11.92 -15.26 -6.36
N ARG A 16 12.67 -14.96 -7.44
CA ARG A 16 13.18 -15.98 -8.37
C ARG A 16 14.16 -16.94 -7.70
N PHE A 17 14.97 -16.45 -6.74
CA PHE A 17 15.84 -17.33 -5.95
C PHE A 17 15.02 -18.30 -5.08
N ILE A 18 13.96 -17.82 -4.46
CA ILE A 18 13.09 -18.66 -3.63
C ILE A 18 12.37 -19.70 -4.49
N GLU A 19 11.82 -19.29 -5.62
CA GLU A 19 11.20 -20.18 -6.60
C GLU A 19 12.19 -21.29 -7.06
N ALA A 20 13.41 -20.89 -7.43
CA ALA A 20 14.45 -21.82 -7.85
C ALA A 20 14.87 -22.81 -6.74
N ILE A 21 15.01 -22.32 -5.49
CA ILE A 21 15.34 -23.21 -4.35
C ILE A 21 14.21 -24.23 -4.13
N LYS A 22 12.94 -23.81 -4.20
CA LYS A 22 11.80 -24.72 -4.05
C LYS A 22 11.80 -25.86 -5.08
N THR A 23 12.29 -25.61 -6.31
CA THR A 23 12.39 -26.66 -7.34
C THR A 23 13.41 -27.77 -7.02
N THR A 24 14.30 -27.53 -6.07
CA THR A 24 15.27 -28.55 -5.61
C THR A 24 14.71 -29.47 -4.52
N HIS A 25 13.43 -29.31 -4.16
CA HIS A 25 12.75 -30.07 -3.10
C HIS A 25 13.51 -30.14 -1.78
N PRO A 26 13.90 -29.01 -1.19
CA PRO A 26 14.64 -28.99 0.06
C PRO A 26 13.72 -29.35 1.22
N GLY A 27 14.20 -30.07 2.22
CA GLY A 27 13.44 -30.36 3.44
C GLY A 27 13.08 -29.09 4.24
N ALA A 28 13.92 -28.03 4.16
CA ALA A 28 13.66 -26.73 4.76
C ALA A 28 14.38 -25.59 4.02
N ILE A 29 13.78 -24.40 4.07
CA ILE A 29 14.36 -23.14 3.59
C ILE A 29 14.32 -22.11 4.72
N CYS A 30 15.45 -21.44 4.97
CA CYS A 30 15.50 -20.31 5.88
C CYS A 30 16.21 -19.16 5.17
N LEU A 31 15.48 -18.06 4.91
CA LEU A 31 16.01 -16.91 4.19
C LEU A 31 15.52 -15.60 4.82
N ILE A 32 16.38 -14.57 4.75
CA ILE A 32 16.03 -13.19 5.04
C ILE A 32 15.87 -12.42 3.74
N ILE A 33 14.76 -11.69 3.59
CA ILE A 33 14.39 -10.98 2.39
C ILE A 33 13.77 -9.61 2.72
N PRO A 34 13.78 -8.65 1.79
CA PRO A 34 13.00 -7.41 1.94
C PRO A 34 11.52 -7.71 2.14
N ALA A 35 10.87 -7.04 3.10
CA ALA A 35 9.46 -7.28 3.45
C ALA A 35 8.47 -6.60 2.49
N LYS A 36 8.95 -5.91 1.46
CA LYS A 36 8.12 -5.17 0.50
C LYS A 36 7.09 -6.03 -0.25
N TRP A 37 7.34 -7.33 -0.38
CA TRP A 37 6.43 -8.26 -1.03
C TRP A 37 5.05 -8.36 -0.32
N TYR A 38 4.94 -8.02 0.94
CA TYR A 38 3.67 -7.99 1.67
C TYR A 38 2.60 -7.10 1.01
N SER A 39 3.01 -5.99 0.41
CA SER A 39 2.11 -5.08 -0.29
C SER A 39 1.99 -5.36 -1.79
N GLY A 40 2.81 -6.27 -2.34
CA GLY A 40 2.87 -6.53 -3.77
C GLY A 40 3.44 -5.38 -4.58
N GLY A 41 3.08 -5.34 -5.86
CA GLY A 41 3.59 -4.37 -6.83
C GLY A 41 5.02 -4.67 -7.31
N LYS A 42 5.49 -3.96 -8.32
CA LYS A 42 6.80 -4.19 -8.96
C LYS A 42 7.04 -5.65 -9.40
N GLY A 43 5.98 -6.32 -9.87
CA GLY A 43 6.05 -7.72 -10.30
C GLY A 43 6.04 -8.75 -9.15
N LEU A 44 5.75 -8.35 -7.93
CA LEU A 44 5.70 -9.25 -6.77
C LEU A 44 4.29 -9.74 -6.40
N ASP A 45 3.26 -9.38 -7.15
CA ASP A 45 1.87 -9.71 -6.79
C ASP A 45 1.63 -11.22 -6.76
N LYS A 46 2.08 -11.94 -7.78
CA LYS A 46 2.02 -13.41 -7.84
C LYS A 46 2.82 -14.04 -6.70
N PHE A 47 4.05 -13.58 -6.49
CA PHE A 47 4.91 -14.05 -5.41
C PHE A 47 4.27 -13.84 -4.03
N ARG A 48 3.62 -12.68 -3.82
CA ARG A 48 2.86 -12.40 -2.59
C ARG A 48 1.75 -13.42 -2.38
N GLU A 49 0.93 -13.67 -3.39
CA GLU A 49 -0.18 -14.61 -3.32
C GLU A 49 0.31 -16.02 -2.99
N GLU A 50 1.37 -16.49 -3.65
CA GLU A 50 1.99 -17.77 -3.40
C GLU A 50 2.55 -17.89 -1.98
N MET A 51 3.30 -16.88 -1.52
CA MET A 51 3.88 -16.88 -0.17
C MET A 51 2.82 -16.79 0.93
N LEU A 52 1.78 -15.99 0.75
CA LEU A 52 0.71 -15.86 1.73
C LEU A 52 -0.18 -17.11 1.79
N GLY A 53 -0.35 -17.82 0.67
CA GLY A 53 -1.10 -19.07 0.58
C GLY A 53 -0.31 -20.32 1.01
N ASP A 54 1.00 -20.19 1.17
CA ASP A 54 1.89 -21.32 1.43
C ASP A 54 1.87 -21.75 2.91
N ARG A 55 1.20 -22.84 3.20
CA ARG A 55 1.06 -23.40 4.55
C ARG A 55 2.32 -24.13 5.06
N HIS A 56 3.36 -24.26 4.23
CA HIS A 56 4.66 -24.80 4.62
C HIS A 56 5.53 -23.77 5.35
N ILE A 57 5.14 -22.48 5.34
CA ILE A 57 5.81 -21.44 6.12
C ILE A 57 5.48 -21.60 7.60
N SER A 58 6.36 -22.26 8.33
CA SER A 58 6.18 -22.55 9.76
C SER A 58 6.44 -21.32 10.64
N THR A 59 7.33 -20.43 10.20
CA THR A 59 7.73 -19.23 10.94
C THR A 59 7.93 -18.07 9.96
N LEU A 60 7.43 -16.90 10.34
CA LEU A 60 7.70 -15.65 9.64
C LEU A 60 7.98 -14.57 10.70
N VAL A 61 9.15 -13.97 10.64
CA VAL A 61 9.55 -12.88 11.53
C VAL A 61 9.78 -11.63 10.73
N ASP A 62 9.11 -10.58 11.13
CA ASP A 62 8.99 -9.33 10.42
C ASP A 62 9.59 -8.17 11.23
N TYR A 63 10.56 -7.49 10.66
CA TYR A 63 11.17 -6.28 11.19
C TYR A 63 10.70 -5.10 10.36
N SER A 64 9.81 -4.29 10.91
CA SER A 64 9.26 -3.11 10.24
C SER A 64 10.35 -2.06 9.93
N ASN A 65 11.40 -2.04 10.74
CA ASN A 65 12.61 -1.24 10.54
C ASN A 65 13.80 -2.17 10.26
N SER A 66 14.40 -2.08 9.08
CA SER A 66 15.56 -2.89 8.71
C SER A 66 16.81 -2.60 9.56
N LEU A 67 16.92 -1.40 10.13
CA LEU A 67 18.03 -1.01 10.98
C LEU A 67 18.09 -1.80 12.30
N ASP A 68 16.97 -2.42 12.72
CA ASP A 68 16.94 -3.32 13.87
C ASP A 68 17.73 -4.63 13.63
N VAL A 69 17.99 -4.95 12.35
CA VAL A 69 18.72 -6.16 11.92
C VAL A 69 20.04 -5.81 11.23
N PHE A 70 20.02 -4.78 10.39
CA PHE A 70 21.15 -4.31 9.60
C PHE A 70 21.40 -2.83 9.88
N PRO A 71 22.23 -2.47 10.89
CA PRO A 71 22.37 -1.08 11.37
C PRO A 71 22.77 -0.06 10.30
N ASN A 72 23.37 -0.50 9.21
CA ASN A 72 23.88 0.37 8.14
C ASN A 72 23.10 0.26 6.82
N VAL A 73 21.98 -0.47 6.81
CA VAL A 73 21.22 -0.73 5.56
C VAL A 73 19.75 -0.41 5.77
N ASP A 74 19.34 0.74 5.24
CA ASP A 74 17.92 1.11 5.22
C ASP A 74 17.20 0.44 4.03
N VAL A 75 16.27 -0.47 4.34
CA VAL A 75 15.43 -1.16 3.37
C VAL A 75 13.99 -0.67 3.51
N ALA A 76 13.52 0.05 2.51
CA ALA A 76 12.14 0.54 2.49
C ALA A 76 11.12 -0.60 2.68
N GLY A 77 10.30 -0.48 3.73
CA GLY A 77 9.33 -1.50 4.14
C GLY A 77 9.88 -2.55 5.11
N GLY A 78 11.17 -2.46 5.48
CA GLY A 78 11.81 -3.39 6.41
C GLY A 78 12.24 -4.70 5.78
N VAL A 79 12.59 -5.65 6.64
CA VAL A 79 13.04 -7.00 6.24
C VAL A 79 12.25 -8.06 7.01
N CYS A 80 12.19 -9.24 6.45
CA CYS A 80 11.63 -10.40 7.15
C CYS A 80 12.52 -11.63 6.92
N TYR A 81 12.51 -12.56 7.86
CA TYR A 81 12.97 -13.90 7.59
C TYR A 81 11.85 -14.91 7.78
N PHE A 82 11.91 -16.00 7.02
CA PHE A 82 10.94 -17.07 7.13
C PHE A 82 11.63 -18.42 7.19
N VAL A 83 10.93 -19.38 7.79
CA VAL A 83 11.29 -20.80 7.77
C VAL A 83 10.16 -21.55 7.08
N TRP A 84 10.47 -22.09 5.91
CA TRP A 84 9.63 -22.99 5.15
C TRP A 84 10.09 -24.43 5.40
N LYS A 85 9.18 -25.38 5.54
CA LYS A 85 9.49 -26.79 5.74
C LYS A 85 8.55 -27.63 4.89
N GLU A 86 9.09 -28.54 4.09
CA GLU A 86 8.31 -29.42 3.22
C GLU A 86 7.26 -30.24 3.98
N ALA A 87 7.63 -30.79 5.13
CA ALA A 87 6.74 -31.60 5.97
C ALA A 87 5.75 -30.78 6.83
N TYR A 88 5.80 -29.46 6.81
CA TYR A 88 4.91 -28.61 7.61
C TYR A 88 3.65 -28.24 6.83
N ASN A 89 2.49 -28.33 7.47
CA ASN A 89 1.23 -27.84 6.93
C ASN A 89 0.37 -27.31 8.07
N GLY A 90 0.48 -26.02 8.34
CA GLY A 90 -0.19 -25.43 9.50
C GLY A 90 -0.22 -23.91 9.50
N LYS A 91 -0.67 -23.34 10.62
CA LYS A 91 -0.64 -21.90 10.85
C LYS A 91 0.79 -21.42 11.07
N CYS A 92 1.14 -20.32 10.42
CA CYS A 92 2.44 -19.70 10.58
C CYS A 92 2.59 -19.08 11.98
N LYS A 93 3.71 -19.35 12.67
CA LYS A 93 4.14 -18.55 13.82
C LYS A 93 4.67 -17.23 13.31
N TYR A 94 3.83 -16.20 13.33
CA TYR A 94 4.18 -14.87 12.88
C TYR A 94 4.61 -14.00 14.05
N THR A 95 5.79 -13.37 13.95
CA THR A 95 6.29 -12.42 14.94
C THR A 95 6.62 -11.10 14.25
N ASN A 96 6.06 -9.99 14.73
CA ASN A 96 6.41 -8.65 14.27
C ASN A 96 7.22 -7.92 15.33
N TYR A 97 8.37 -7.39 14.92
CA TYR A 97 9.20 -6.50 15.72
C TYR A 97 8.94 -5.05 15.32
N ARG A 98 8.58 -4.24 16.29
CA ARG A 98 8.35 -2.80 16.10
C ARG A 98 8.68 -2.03 17.37
N ASN A 99 9.47 -0.96 17.26
CA ASN A 99 9.86 -0.09 18.38
C ASN A 99 10.40 -0.88 19.59
N GLY A 100 11.27 -1.85 19.34
CA GLY A 100 11.86 -2.70 20.37
C GLY A 100 10.92 -3.72 21.02
N LYS A 101 9.68 -3.85 20.52
CA LYS A 101 8.69 -4.82 21.03
C LYS A 101 8.40 -5.90 20.00
N ALA A 102 8.29 -7.14 20.46
CA ALA A 102 7.87 -8.28 19.67
C ALA A 102 6.41 -8.63 19.97
N THR A 103 5.61 -8.86 18.93
CA THR A 103 4.25 -9.38 19.06
C THR A 103 4.14 -10.64 18.22
N THR A 104 3.72 -11.75 18.81
CA THR A 104 3.63 -13.07 18.16
C THR A 104 2.18 -13.54 18.09
N ALA A 105 1.80 -14.10 16.95
CA ALA A 105 0.51 -14.78 16.75
C ALA A 105 0.69 -16.02 15.86
N TYR A 106 -0.17 -17.02 16.04
CA TYR A 106 -0.30 -18.15 15.11
C TYR A 106 -1.47 -17.87 14.18
N ARG A 107 -1.19 -17.70 12.88
CA ARG A 107 -2.20 -17.26 11.91
C ARG A 107 -2.00 -17.87 10.53
N ASP A 108 -3.06 -17.91 9.77
CA ASP A 108 -2.97 -18.09 8.32
C ASP A 108 -2.52 -16.75 7.71
N LEU A 109 -1.50 -16.77 6.86
CA LEU A 109 -0.93 -15.52 6.31
C LEU A 109 -1.87 -14.86 5.31
N ASN A 110 -2.79 -15.61 4.70
CA ASN A 110 -3.77 -15.14 3.72
C ASN A 110 -5.14 -14.80 4.31
N GLU A 111 -5.23 -14.49 5.61
CA GLU A 111 -6.49 -14.10 6.27
C GLU A 111 -7.20 -12.92 5.59
N PHE A 112 -6.44 -12.04 4.93
CA PHE A 112 -6.93 -10.87 4.22
C PHE A 112 -6.27 -10.76 2.85
N GLN A 113 -6.93 -10.07 1.93
CA GLN A 113 -6.39 -9.76 0.61
C GLN A 113 -5.05 -8.98 0.69
N THR A 114 -4.90 -8.12 1.69
CA THR A 114 -3.66 -7.41 2.01
C THR A 114 -3.10 -7.95 3.31
N PHE A 115 -1.80 -8.24 3.35
CA PHE A 115 -1.16 -8.75 4.56
C PHE A 115 -1.09 -7.67 5.65
N ILE A 116 -1.79 -7.90 6.77
CA ILE A 116 -1.78 -7.00 7.92
C ILE A 116 -0.63 -7.39 8.84
N ARG A 117 0.39 -6.53 8.92
CA ARG A 117 1.63 -6.79 9.67
C ARG A 117 1.44 -6.79 11.19
N TYR A 118 0.45 -6.06 11.70
CA TYR A 118 0.23 -5.95 13.15
C TYR A 118 -0.87 -6.89 13.59
N PRO A 119 -0.58 -7.90 14.46
CA PRO A 119 -1.60 -8.85 14.92
C PRO A 119 -2.82 -8.18 15.54
N VAL A 120 -2.62 -7.13 16.34
CA VAL A 120 -3.74 -6.36 16.94
C VAL A 120 -4.63 -5.71 15.86
N ALA A 121 -4.03 -5.16 14.80
CA ALA A 121 -4.80 -4.57 13.70
C ALA A 121 -5.59 -5.64 12.93
N SER A 122 -5.07 -6.86 12.82
CA SER A 122 -5.79 -8.01 12.24
C SER A 122 -7.10 -8.28 13.00
N GLU A 123 -7.05 -8.31 14.33
CA GLU A 123 -8.25 -8.53 15.15
C GLU A 123 -9.27 -7.38 15.03
N ILE A 124 -8.80 -6.14 14.94
CA ILE A 124 -9.68 -4.97 14.70
C ILE A 124 -10.39 -5.11 13.34
N VAL A 125 -9.64 -5.44 12.29
CA VAL A 125 -10.22 -5.58 10.93
C VAL A 125 -11.22 -6.73 10.88
N LYS A 126 -10.98 -7.85 11.59
CA LYS A 126 -11.96 -8.95 11.68
C LYS A 126 -13.27 -8.46 12.27
N LYS A 127 -13.23 -7.76 13.41
CA LYS A 127 -14.43 -7.22 14.06
C LYS A 127 -15.22 -6.29 13.14
N VAL A 128 -14.54 -5.32 12.50
CA VAL A 128 -15.19 -4.37 11.57
C VAL A 128 -15.83 -5.10 10.38
N LYS A 129 -15.18 -6.17 9.86
CA LYS A 129 -15.74 -6.93 8.73
C LYS A 129 -16.94 -7.81 9.12
N GLU A 130 -16.97 -8.32 10.35
CA GLU A 130 -18.11 -9.09 10.89
C GLU A 130 -19.38 -8.25 11.00
N ASP A 131 -19.24 -6.95 11.28
CA ASP A 131 -20.38 -6.01 11.38
C ASP A 131 -20.98 -5.64 10.01
N GLY A 132 -20.40 -6.07 8.91
CA GLY A 132 -20.93 -5.89 7.56
C GLY A 132 -20.93 -4.44 7.05
N GLU A 133 -20.19 -3.55 7.69
CA GLU A 133 -20.10 -2.14 7.31
C GLU A 133 -19.44 -1.93 5.95
N LEU A 134 -19.85 -0.88 5.25
CA LEU A 134 -19.21 -0.44 4.02
C LEU A 134 -17.78 0.00 4.29
N THR A 135 -16.85 -0.62 3.61
CA THR A 135 -15.44 -0.27 3.72
C THR A 135 -15.07 0.91 2.83
N LEU A 136 -14.08 1.69 3.24
CA LEU A 136 -13.66 2.91 2.55
C LEU A 136 -13.21 2.66 1.10
N ASP A 137 -12.74 1.46 0.77
CA ASP A 137 -12.36 1.07 -0.60
C ASP A 137 -13.54 1.09 -1.60
N LYS A 138 -14.79 1.10 -1.12
CA LYS A 138 -15.99 1.20 -1.97
C LYS A 138 -16.27 2.64 -2.41
N VAL A 139 -15.77 3.61 -1.67
CA VAL A 139 -16.04 5.04 -1.91
C VAL A 139 -14.79 5.82 -2.35
N VAL A 140 -13.60 5.24 -2.19
CA VAL A 140 -12.35 5.86 -2.65
C VAL A 140 -12.10 5.51 -4.11
N SER A 141 -11.86 6.54 -4.92
CA SER A 141 -11.56 6.38 -6.35
C SER A 141 -10.28 5.60 -6.60
N SER A 142 -10.18 5.01 -7.77
CA SER A 142 -8.91 4.52 -8.28
C SER A 142 -7.92 5.67 -8.52
N ARG A 143 -6.67 5.33 -8.82
CA ARG A 143 -5.63 6.27 -9.24
C ARG A 143 -6.09 7.06 -10.47
N LYS A 144 -5.79 8.35 -10.54
CA LYS A 144 -6.20 9.30 -11.60
C LYS A 144 -7.73 9.44 -11.71
N PRO A 145 -8.41 9.94 -10.67
CA PRO A 145 -9.88 10.01 -10.67
C PRO A 145 -10.47 10.78 -11.85
N PHE A 146 -9.72 11.74 -12.40
CA PHE A 146 -10.10 12.52 -13.60
C PHE A 146 -9.17 12.25 -14.80
N GLY A 147 -8.46 11.15 -14.84
CA GLY A 147 -7.51 10.80 -15.91
C GLY A 147 -6.21 11.60 -15.92
N LEU A 148 -6.07 12.60 -15.07
CA LEU A 148 -4.96 13.55 -15.07
C LEU A 148 -3.74 13.03 -14.29
N ALA A 149 -2.56 13.06 -14.92
CA ALA A 149 -1.29 12.70 -14.28
C ALA A 149 -0.83 13.75 -13.25
N THR A 150 0.13 13.39 -12.39
CA THR A 150 0.77 14.33 -11.43
C THR A 150 1.40 15.54 -12.11
N THR A 151 1.82 15.39 -13.37
CA THR A 151 2.43 16.45 -14.18
C THR A 151 1.41 17.42 -14.78
N ALA A 152 0.11 17.14 -14.67
CA ALA A 152 -0.93 18.03 -15.19
C ALA A 152 -0.82 19.43 -14.56
N LYS A 153 -0.92 20.45 -15.39
CA LYS A 153 -0.82 21.86 -15.02
C LYS A 153 -2.09 22.61 -15.43
N PRO A 154 -2.45 23.67 -14.72
CA PRO A 154 -3.53 24.55 -15.15
C PRO A 154 -3.32 25.10 -16.57
N MET A 155 -4.40 25.37 -17.24
CA MET A 155 -4.43 26.05 -18.52
C MET A 155 -4.51 27.58 -18.31
N LYS A 156 -4.38 28.33 -19.38
CA LYS A 156 -4.56 29.81 -19.31
C LYS A 156 -6.01 30.21 -18.99
N THR A 157 -6.96 29.44 -19.50
CA THR A 157 -8.40 29.62 -19.29
C THR A 157 -9.08 28.27 -19.16
N GLY A 158 -10.23 28.22 -18.51
CA GLY A 158 -11.05 27.05 -18.35
C GLY A 158 -12.37 27.36 -17.67
N ASP A 159 -13.28 26.41 -17.72
CA ASP A 159 -14.63 26.46 -17.14
C ASP A 159 -14.72 25.73 -15.80
N ILE A 160 -13.67 24.95 -15.46
CA ILE A 160 -13.51 24.25 -14.19
C ILE A 160 -12.16 24.57 -13.55
N THR A 161 -11.97 24.17 -12.30
CA THR A 161 -10.73 24.40 -11.54
C THR A 161 -10.00 23.08 -11.28
N LEU A 162 -8.73 23.01 -11.69
CA LEU A 162 -7.83 21.90 -11.37
C LEU A 162 -7.12 22.16 -10.03
N ARG A 163 -7.28 21.24 -9.07
CA ARG A 163 -6.45 21.07 -7.88
C ARG A 163 -5.27 20.16 -8.21
N TYR A 164 -4.06 20.68 -8.19
CA TYR A 164 -2.85 19.93 -8.50
C TYR A 164 -1.78 20.13 -7.41
N ASN A 165 -0.64 19.52 -7.53
CA ASN A 165 0.46 19.61 -6.55
C ASN A 165 0.89 21.06 -6.24
N GLY A 166 0.91 21.94 -7.25
CA GLY A 166 1.33 23.35 -7.10
C GLY A 166 0.20 24.32 -6.70
N GLY A 167 -1.02 23.85 -6.41
CA GLY A 167 -2.14 24.73 -6.03
C GLY A 167 -3.42 24.48 -6.83
N ARG A 168 -4.06 25.54 -7.27
CA ARG A 168 -5.30 25.55 -8.08
C ARG A 168 -5.13 26.43 -9.30
N GLY A 169 -5.85 26.12 -10.38
CA GLY A 169 -5.91 26.95 -11.57
C GLY A 169 -6.93 26.46 -12.57
N PRO A 170 -7.23 27.27 -13.62
CA PRO A 170 -8.26 26.95 -14.60
C PRO A 170 -7.92 25.69 -15.41
N TYR A 171 -8.96 24.94 -15.76
CA TYR A 171 -8.87 23.77 -16.64
C TYR A 171 -10.13 23.66 -17.48
N LYS A 172 -10.08 22.94 -18.61
CA LYS A 172 -11.23 22.75 -19.48
C LYS A 172 -11.91 21.42 -19.20
N SER A 173 -13.21 21.44 -18.94
CA SER A 173 -14.02 20.23 -18.73
C SER A 173 -13.97 19.30 -19.96
N THR A 174 -13.86 19.87 -21.16
CA THR A 174 -13.76 19.14 -22.43
C THR A 174 -12.52 18.23 -22.55
N GLU A 175 -11.49 18.48 -21.73
CA GLU A 175 -10.28 17.66 -21.69
C GLU A 175 -10.40 16.45 -20.74
N ILE A 176 -11.47 16.38 -19.95
CA ILE A 176 -11.71 15.29 -18.99
C ILE A 176 -12.44 14.16 -19.69
N ARG A 177 -11.90 12.95 -19.58
CA ARG A 177 -12.46 11.73 -20.19
C ARG A 177 -12.88 10.66 -19.16
N VAL A 178 -12.50 10.86 -17.91
CA VAL A 178 -12.75 9.92 -16.79
C VAL A 178 -13.26 10.72 -15.60
N GLY A 179 -14.23 10.19 -14.85
CA GLY A 179 -14.78 10.83 -13.66
C GLY A 179 -15.60 12.09 -13.96
N THR A 180 -16.12 12.21 -15.18
CA THR A 180 -16.95 13.36 -15.60
C THR A 180 -18.20 13.52 -14.75
N GLU A 181 -18.76 12.42 -14.28
CA GLU A 181 -19.93 12.36 -13.39
C GLU A 181 -19.69 13.05 -12.04
N MET A 182 -18.44 13.10 -11.60
CA MET A 182 -18.06 13.73 -10.34
C MET A 182 -17.77 15.23 -10.47
N ILE A 183 -17.67 15.81 -11.67
CA ILE A 183 -17.27 17.21 -11.85
C ILE A 183 -18.19 18.15 -11.06
N ASP A 184 -19.50 17.95 -11.18
CA ASP A 184 -20.52 18.82 -10.59
C ASP A 184 -20.96 18.41 -9.18
N GLN A 185 -20.24 17.48 -8.56
CA GLN A 185 -20.51 17.04 -7.19
C GLN A 185 -19.54 17.67 -6.19
N TRP A 186 -19.89 17.69 -4.92
CA TRP A 186 -18.99 17.92 -3.81
C TRP A 186 -18.09 16.70 -3.62
N LYS A 187 -16.80 16.90 -3.43
CA LYS A 187 -15.85 15.78 -3.31
C LYS A 187 -14.91 16.00 -2.14
N ILE A 188 -14.70 14.95 -1.37
CA ILE A 188 -13.59 14.90 -0.41
C ILE A 188 -12.40 14.33 -1.14
N ILE A 189 -11.28 15.03 -1.17
CA ILE A 189 -10.03 14.50 -1.69
C ILE A 189 -9.02 14.26 -0.58
N ILE A 190 -8.22 13.21 -0.76
CA ILE A 190 -7.12 12.85 0.13
C ILE A 190 -5.82 12.83 -0.68
N SER A 191 -4.72 13.31 -0.11
CA SER A 191 -3.42 13.17 -0.75
C SER A 191 -3.06 11.68 -0.86
N ARG A 192 -2.63 11.24 -2.02
CA ARG A 192 -2.21 9.86 -2.26
C ARG A 192 -0.93 9.48 -1.52
N LEU A 193 -0.09 10.45 -1.23
CA LEU A 193 1.16 10.27 -0.50
C LEU A 193 1.10 11.05 0.81
N THR A 194 1.57 10.43 1.89
CA THR A 194 1.91 11.13 3.12
C THR A 194 3.38 11.55 3.08
N ALA A 195 3.73 12.62 3.76
CA ALA A 195 5.13 13.04 3.91
C ALA A 195 5.92 12.12 4.85
N GLU A 196 5.24 11.20 5.50
CA GLU A 196 5.81 10.28 6.48
C GLU A 196 6.32 9.02 5.79
N HIS A 197 7.54 8.63 6.12
CA HIS A 197 8.06 7.31 5.75
C HIS A 197 7.24 6.23 6.44
N ALA A 198 6.90 5.19 5.71
CA ALA A 198 6.14 4.07 6.26
C ALA A 198 6.83 3.53 7.54
N GLY A 199 6.11 3.61 8.67
CA GLY A 199 6.61 3.12 9.95
C GLY A 199 7.31 4.16 10.83
N GLN A 200 7.48 5.42 10.36
CA GLN A 200 8.00 6.50 11.20
C GLN A 200 6.92 7.52 11.57
N PRO A 201 6.91 8.05 12.79
CA PRO A 201 5.98 9.10 13.17
C PRO A 201 6.32 10.42 12.45
N ALA A 202 5.32 11.29 12.33
CA ALA A 202 5.51 12.68 11.94
C ALA A 202 6.40 13.43 12.95
N LYS A 203 6.82 14.66 12.61
CA LYS A 203 7.65 15.49 13.51
C LYS A 203 7.01 15.75 14.88
N ASP A 204 5.68 15.66 14.96
CA ASP A 204 4.90 15.78 16.18
C ASP A 204 4.77 14.45 16.97
N GLY A 205 5.47 13.41 16.57
CA GLY A 205 5.45 12.08 17.19
C GLY A 205 4.19 11.25 16.86
N LYS A 206 3.27 11.75 16.05
CA LYS A 206 2.01 11.08 15.71
C LYS A 206 2.10 10.33 14.38
N TYR A 207 1.43 9.20 14.31
CA TYR A 207 1.23 8.47 13.06
C TYR A 207 -0.07 8.94 12.40
N ARG A 208 0.03 9.50 11.20
CA ARG A 208 -1.15 9.87 10.42
C ARG A 208 -1.62 8.66 9.61
N VAL A 209 -2.82 8.20 9.88
CA VAL A 209 -3.46 7.12 9.14
C VAL A 209 -3.97 7.61 7.79
N LEU A 210 -4.53 8.82 7.77
CA LEU A 210 -4.98 9.50 6.56
C LEU A 210 -4.11 10.75 6.33
N SER A 211 -3.83 11.01 5.07
CA SER A 211 -3.19 12.26 4.64
C SER A 211 -4.14 13.45 4.77
N THR A 212 -3.66 14.64 4.41
CA THR A 212 -4.48 15.85 4.39
C THR A 212 -5.73 15.63 3.53
N MET A 213 -6.89 15.92 4.11
CA MET A 213 -8.19 15.92 3.44
C MET A 213 -8.54 17.34 3.03
N GLU A 214 -9.17 17.48 1.88
CA GLU A 214 -9.63 18.76 1.33
C GLU A 214 -10.99 18.57 0.65
N LEU A 215 -11.90 19.55 0.82
CA LEU A 215 -13.19 19.57 0.15
C LEU A 215 -13.06 20.31 -1.18
N LEU A 216 -13.45 19.66 -2.27
CA LEU A 216 -13.65 20.26 -3.58
C LEU A 216 -15.12 20.56 -3.81
N LYS A 217 -15.40 21.72 -4.37
CA LYS A 217 -16.75 22.18 -4.77
C LYS A 217 -17.12 21.61 -6.14
N PRO A 218 -18.41 21.64 -6.52
CA PRO A 218 -18.83 21.53 -7.92
C PRO A 218 -17.97 22.38 -8.85
N GLY A 219 -17.59 21.84 -10.00
CA GLY A 219 -16.66 22.48 -10.94
C GLY A 219 -15.18 22.39 -10.56
N GLU A 220 -14.82 21.73 -9.46
CA GLU A 220 -13.41 21.50 -9.10
C GLU A 220 -13.05 20.01 -9.33
N ILE A 221 -11.86 19.76 -9.89
CA ILE A 221 -11.28 18.45 -10.14
C ILE A 221 -9.87 18.33 -9.55
N CYS A 222 -9.29 17.14 -9.51
CA CYS A 222 -7.92 16.97 -9.04
C CYS A 222 -7.04 16.12 -9.97
N SER A 223 -5.72 16.33 -9.89
CA SER A 223 -4.73 15.48 -10.53
C SER A 223 -4.48 14.21 -9.72
N GLU A 224 -3.70 13.29 -10.28
CA GLU A 224 -3.24 12.04 -9.65
C GLU A 224 -2.56 12.21 -8.27
N THR A 225 -2.20 13.42 -7.89
CA THR A 225 -1.67 13.72 -6.55
C THR A 225 -2.69 13.37 -5.46
N TYR A 226 -3.98 13.35 -5.81
CA TYR A 226 -5.10 13.10 -4.91
C TYR A 226 -5.94 11.93 -5.39
N LEU A 227 -6.64 11.30 -4.44
CA LEU A 227 -7.75 10.39 -4.65
C LEU A 227 -9.04 11.10 -4.22
N VAL A 228 -10.15 10.79 -4.85
CA VAL A 228 -11.48 11.19 -4.39
C VAL A 228 -11.96 10.16 -3.38
N ALA A 229 -12.25 10.59 -2.17
CA ALA A 229 -12.76 9.75 -1.08
C ALA A 229 -14.26 10.02 -0.85
N GLY A 230 -15.02 9.95 -1.91
CA GLY A 230 -16.45 10.21 -1.97
C GLY A 230 -16.80 11.45 -2.79
N ALA A 231 -17.89 11.33 -3.53
CA ALA A 231 -18.52 12.41 -4.29
C ALA A 231 -20.01 12.44 -3.92
N PHE A 232 -20.55 13.63 -3.68
CA PHE A 232 -21.85 13.85 -3.05
C PHE A 232 -22.59 14.99 -3.73
N ASP A 233 -23.92 14.91 -3.77
CA ASP A 233 -24.76 15.94 -4.38
C ASP A 233 -24.90 17.19 -3.52
N SER A 234 -24.69 17.07 -2.20
CA SER A 234 -24.72 18.19 -1.26
C SER A 234 -23.42 18.27 -0.43
N LYS A 235 -23.23 19.40 0.22
CA LYS A 235 -22.12 19.61 1.16
C LYS A 235 -22.38 18.97 2.53
N GLU A 236 -23.64 18.70 2.86
CA GLU A 236 -24.11 18.14 4.14
C GLU A 236 -24.05 16.61 4.15
#